data_769515b91c2e43c4749c432f5663dc18
#
_entry.id   769515b91c2e43c4749c432f5663dc18
#
_cell.length_a   1.000
_cell.length_b   1.000
_cell.length_c   1.000
_cell.angle_alpha   90.00
_cell.angle_beta   90.00
_cell.angle_gamma   90.00
#
_symmetry.space_group_name_H-M   'P 1'
#
loop_
_entity.id
_entity.type
_entity.pdbx_description
1 polymer ?
#
loop_
_entity_poly.entity_id
_entity_poly.type
_entity_poly.pdbx_seq_one_letter_code
_entity_poly.pdbx_strand_id
1 'polypeptide(L)'
;MNGVCSLVNYNNIDQILELTEVGDVWGVGRRLSKKLINHGIHNAKLLKNCSDSWIRKMMSVNGLKTITELRGISCIPLEEYSMTRKSCCTTRSFGKLLTNLDDIEQAVTTFARRAAERIRSESLAASCVSVFVRTNPFDKKSAYYSNLSLIHI
;
A
#
# COMPACT_ATOMS: atom_id res chain seq x y z
N MET A 1 -6.96 22.39 16.52
CA MET A 1 -7.15 20.92 16.57
C MET A 1 -5.82 20.28 16.17
N ASN A 2 -5.28 19.35 16.96
CA ASN A 2 -3.93 18.81 16.76
C ASN A 2 -3.87 17.67 15.71
N GLY A 3 -4.86 17.53 14.83
CA GLY A 3 -4.89 16.52 13.77
C GLY A 3 -5.02 15.05 14.24
N VAL A 4 -5.25 14.83 15.54
CA VAL A 4 -5.41 13.49 16.12
C VAL A 4 -6.75 13.43 16.85
N CYS A 5 -7.51 12.36 16.57
CA CYS A 5 -8.76 12.04 17.25
C CYS A 5 -8.67 10.59 17.77
N SER A 6 -8.86 10.40 19.08
CA SER A 6 -8.95 9.06 19.67
C SER A 6 -10.41 8.66 19.77
N LEU A 7 -10.73 7.49 19.24
CA LEU A 7 -12.07 6.89 19.33
C LEU A 7 -12.21 5.94 20.53
N VAL A 8 -11.14 5.72 21.28
CA VAL A 8 -11.16 4.91 22.50
C VAL A 8 -12.02 5.63 23.53
N ASN A 9 -13.08 4.99 24.01
CA ASN A 9 -14.07 5.54 24.95
C ASN A 9 -14.96 6.67 24.38
N TYR A 10 -15.06 6.81 23.06
CA TYR A 10 -15.98 7.75 22.46
C TYR A 10 -17.41 7.19 22.46
N ASN A 11 -18.34 7.88 23.12
CA ASN A 11 -19.71 7.39 23.35
C ASN A 11 -20.56 7.27 22.07
N ASN A 12 -20.14 7.87 20.96
CA ASN A 12 -20.91 7.87 19.71
C ASN A 12 -20.04 7.69 18.47
N ILE A 13 -19.35 6.56 18.41
CA ILE A 13 -18.48 6.19 17.27
C ILE A 13 -19.27 6.20 15.94
N ASP A 14 -20.54 5.82 15.96
CA ASP A 14 -21.37 5.74 14.76
C ASP A 14 -21.60 7.11 14.10
N GLN A 15 -21.60 8.21 14.84
CA GLN A 15 -21.66 9.55 14.25
C GLN A 15 -20.41 9.89 13.47
N ILE A 16 -19.24 9.52 13.99
CA ILE A 16 -17.97 9.73 13.29
C ILE A 16 -17.90 8.88 12.03
N LEU A 17 -18.31 7.60 12.13
CA LEU A 17 -18.34 6.70 10.98
C LEU A 17 -19.35 7.15 9.90
N GLU A 18 -20.41 7.84 10.28
CA GLU A 18 -21.39 8.43 9.35
C GLU A 18 -20.81 9.60 8.56
N LEU A 19 -19.98 10.42 9.21
CA LEU A 19 -19.27 11.54 8.60
C LEU A 19 -18.04 11.13 7.79
N THR A 20 -17.54 9.90 7.98
CA THR A 20 -16.35 9.39 7.29
C THR A 20 -16.76 8.79 5.95
N GLU A 21 -16.26 9.34 4.85
CA GLU A 21 -16.51 8.79 3.51
C GLU A 21 -15.94 7.37 3.39
N VAL A 22 -16.63 6.52 2.66
CA VAL A 22 -16.18 5.12 2.47
C VAL A 22 -14.80 5.03 1.80
N GLY A 23 -14.42 6.02 1.00
CA GLY A 23 -13.12 6.10 0.34
C GLY A 23 -11.96 6.41 1.28
N ASP A 24 -12.23 6.98 2.46
CA ASP A 24 -11.23 7.32 3.47
C ASP A 24 -10.97 6.17 4.45
N VAL A 25 -11.75 5.11 4.36
CA VAL A 25 -11.55 3.91 5.18
C VAL A 25 -10.28 3.18 4.72
N TRP A 26 -9.39 2.89 5.65
CA TRP A 26 -8.19 2.08 5.38
C TRP A 26 -8.54 0.77 4.69
N GLY A 27 -7.85 0.47 3.59
CA GLY A 27 -8.12 -0.72 2.77
C GLY A 27 -9.15 -0.51 1.66
N VAL A 28 -9.82 0.65 1.60
CA VAL A 28 -10.74 1.00 0.52
C VAL A 28 -10.05 1.90 -0.50
N GLY A 29 -9.53 1.32 -1.58
CA GLY A 29 -8.91 2.07 -2.67
C GLY A 29 -9.95 2.65 -3.64
N ARG A 30 -9.51 3.55 -4.54
CA ARG A 30 -10.38 4.29 -5.50
C ARG A 30 -11.38 3.41 -6.28
N ARG A 31 -10.94 2.23 -6.76
CA ARG A 31 -11.81 1.32 -7.52
C ARG A 31 -12.88 0.69 -6.63
N LEU A 32 -12.50 0.35 -5.41
CA LEU A 32 -13.40 -0.28 -4.45
C LEU A 32 -14.40 0.74 -3.92
N SER A 33 -13.96 1.96 -3.60
CA SER A 33 -14.84 3.08 -3.21
C SER A 33 -15.95 3.30 -4.23
N LYS A 34 -15.61 3.41 -5.54
CA LYS A 34 -16.61 3.54 -6.60
C LYS A 34 -17.61 2.38 -6.63
N LYS A 35 -17.14 1.14 -6.44
CA LYS A 35 -18.03 -0.02 -6.39
C LYS A 35 -18.99 0.05 -5.19
N LEU A 36 -18.48 0.41 -4.01
CA LEU A 36 -19.27 0.53 -2.80
C LEU A 36 -20.34 1.63 -2.94
N ILE A 37 -19.96 2.80 -3.46
CA ILE A 37 -20.88 3.92 -3.73
C ILE A 37 -22.00 3.49 -4.68
N ASN A 38 -21.70 2.75 -5.74
CA ASN A 38 -22.69 2.23 -6.68
C ASN A 38 -23.67 1.23 -6.03
N HIS A 39 -23.32 0.64 -4.89
CA HIS A 39 -24.20 -0.20 -4.07
C HIS A 39 -24.86 0.54 -2.91
N GLY A 40 -24.80 1.90 -2.91
CA GLY A 40 -25.41 2.74 -1.88
C GLY A 40 -24.59 2.86 -0.59
N ILE A 41 -23.33 2.40 -0.57
CA ILE A 41 -22.46 2.47 0.60
C ILE A 41 -21.55 3.68 0.46
N HIS A 42 -21.96 4.80 1.04
CA HIS A 42 -21.27 6.08 0.90
C HIS A 42 -20.32 6.40 2.06
N ASN A 43 -20.54 5.81 3.23
CA ASN A 43 -19.79 6.11 4.45
C ASN A 43 -19.37 4.86 5.22
N ALA A 44 -18.49 5.04 6.19
CA ALA A 44 -17.93 3.96 7.00
C ALA A 44 -18.98 3.26 7.87
N LYS A 45 -20.04 3.97 8.31
CA LYS A 45 -21.15 3.38 9.09
C LYS A 45 -21.95 2.37 8.25
N LEU A 46 -22.29 2.72 7.02
CA LEU A 46 -22.99 1.82 6.11
C LEU A 46 -22.11 0.60 5.81
N LEU A 47 -20.81 0.82 5.59
CA LEU A 47 -19.85 -0.25 5.37
C LEU A 47 -19.75 -1.20 6.57
N LYS A 48 -19.66 -0.67 7.80
CA LYS A 48 -19.66 -1.43 9.06
C LYS A 48 -20.87 -2.37 9.18
N ASN A 49 -22.03 -1.92 8.71
CA ASN A 49 -23.31 -2.64 8.84
C ASN A 49 -23.56 -3.67 7.73
N CYS A 50 -22.67 -3.80 6.76
CA CYS A 50 -22.80 -4.81 5.71
C CYS A 50 -22.62 -6.22 6.26
N SER A 51 -23.29 -7.20 5.61
CA SER A 51 -23.14 -8.62 5.97
C SER A 51 -21.75 -9.15 5.56
N ASP A 52 -21.19 -10.03 6.36
CA ASP A 52 -19.88 -10.64 6.14
C ASP A 52 -19.81 -11.40 4.81
N SER A 53 -20.88 -12.08 4.44
CA SER A 53 -20.97 -12.83 3.18
C SER A 53 -20.90 -11.92 1.96
N TRP A 54 -21.58 -10.78 2.02
CA TRP A 54 -21.57 -9.78 0.95
C TRP A 54 -20.17 -9.12 0.83
N ILE A 55 -19.58 -8.73 1.97
CA ILE A 55 -18.25 -8.14 2.01
C ILE A 55 -17.18 -9.08 1.48
N ARG A 56 -17.25 -10.36 1.85
CA ARG A 56 -16.30 -11.35 1.36
C ARG A 56 -16.31 -11.47 -0.17
N LYS A 57 -17.48 -11.34 -0.80
CA LYS A 57 -17.62 -11.32 -2.26
C LYS A 57 -17.09 -10.03 -2.90
N MET A 58 -17.31 -8.89 -2.24
CA MET A 58 -16.96 -7.57 -2.79
C MET A 58 -15.50 -7.16 -2.54
N MET A 59 -14.96 -7.46 -1.37
CA MET A 59 -13.71 -6.93 -0.85
C MET A 59 -12.69 -8.02 -0.46
N SER A 60 -13.02 -9.29 -0.62
CA SER A 60 -12.23 -10.45 -0.16
C SER A 60 -12.08 -10.54 1.36
N VAL A 61 -11.16 -11.41 1.82
CA VAL A 61 -10.86 -11.62 3.25
C VAL A 61 -10.29 -10.36 3.91
N ASN A 62 -9.51 -9.57 3.18
CA ASN A 62 -8.93 -8.33 3.72
C ASN A 62 -10.02 -7.29 4.01
N GLY A 63 -11.05 -7.20 3.16
CA GLY A 63 -12.19 -6.33 3.42
C GLY A 63 -12.99 -6.78 4.64
N LEU A 64 -13.12 -8.09 4.86
CA LEU A 64 -13.77 -8.60 6.06
C LEU A 64 -13.02 -8.17 7.32
N LYS A 65 -11.68 -8.26 7.33
CA LYS A 65 -10.87 -7.74 8.44
C LYS A 65 -11.12 -6.25 8.69
N THR A 66 -11.10 -5.43 7.63
CA THR A 66 -11.38 -3.98 7.74
C THR A 66 -12.72 -3.71 8.42
N ILE A 67 -13.78 -4.45 8.06
CA ILE A 67 -15.10 -4.26 8.66
C ILE A 67 -15.15 -4.74 10.11
N THR A 68 -14.51 -5.84 10.41
CA THR A 68 -14.41 -6.35 11.78
C THR A 68 -13.71 -5.33 12.68
N GLU A 69 -12.65 -4.68 12.18
CA GLU A 69 -11.98 -3.56 12.86
C GLU A 69 -12.92 -2.35 13.02
N LEU A 70 -13.72 -1.98 12.02
CA LEU A 70 -14.73 -0.92 12.14
C LEU A 70 -15.80 -1.25 13.19
N ARG A 71 -16.05 -2.52 13.47
CA ARG A 71 -16.95 -2.98 14.54
C ARG A 71 -16.29 -2.98 15.92
N GLY A 72 -15.01 -2.59 16.00
CA GLY A 72 -14.24 -2.54 17.25
C GLY A 72 -13.58 -3.86 17.65
N ILE A 73 -13.54 -4.84 16.75
CA ILE A 73 -12.90 -6.13 17.00
C ILE A 73 -11.54 -6.14 16.30
N SER A 74 -10.46 -6.19 17.05
CA SER A 74 -9.10 -6.23 16.48
C SER A 74 -8.86 -7.54 15.73
N CYS A 75 -8.48 -7.43 14.46
CA CYS A 75 -8.17 -8.55 13.57
C CYS A 75 -6.69 -8.64 13.20
N ILE A 76 -5.93 -7.58 13.46
CA ILE A 76 -4.51 -7.48 13.14
C ILE A 76 -3.76 -7.44 14.48
N PRO A 77 -3.11 -8.52 14.88
CA PRO A 77 -2.30 -8.52 16.11
C PRO A 77 -1.16 -7.53 15.95
N LEU A 78 -0.79 -6.89 17.05
CA LEU A 78 0.47 -6.13 17.13
C LEU A 78 1.62 -7.14 17.00
N GLU A 79 2.42 -7.02 15.94
CA GLU A 79 3.62 -7.85 15.78
C GLU A 79 4.71 -7.32 16.73
N GLU A 80 5.00 -8.07 17.79
CA GLU A 80 6.06 -7.74 18.75
C GLU A 80 7.46 -8.01 18.19
N TYR A 81 7.57 -8.83 17.14
CA TYR A 81 8.84 -9.21 16.54
C TYR A 81 8.86 -8.86 15.06
N SER A 82 9.94 -8.22 14.63
CA SER A 82 10.20 -7.99 13.21
C SER A 82 10.42 -9.33 12.51
N MET A 83 9.50 -9.72 11.63
CA MET A 83 9.72 -10.89 10.77
C MET A 83 10.94 -10.67 9.89
N THR A 84 11.71 -11.75 9.67
CA THR A 84 12.82 -11.74 8.72
C THR A 84 12.36 -11.22 7.36
N ARG A 85 13.08 -10.24 6.84
CA ARG A 85 12.76 -9.59 5.56
C ARG A 85 12.81 -10.60 4.41
N LYS A 86 11.74 -10.67 3.63
CA LYS A 86 11.64 -11.55 2.45
C LYS A 86 12.09 -10.87 1.15
N SER A 87 12.18 -9.54 1.14
CA SER A 87 12.63 -8.76 0.00
C SER A 87 13.24 -7.43 0.46
N CYS A 88 14.19 -6.93 -0.32
CA CYS A 88 14.80 -5.62 -0.12
C CYS A 88 14.73 -4.85 -1.43
N CYS A 89 14.19 -3.64 -1.40
CA CYS A 89 14.08 -2.80 -2.59
C CYS A 89 14.67 -1.41 -2.31
N THR A 90 15.41 -0.89 -3.28
CA THR A 90 15.91 0.49 -3.28
C THR A 90 15.46 1.15 -4.58
N THR A 91 14.60 2.15 -4.47
CA THR A 91 14.07 2.89 -5.62
C THR A 91 14.10 4.38 -5.38
N ARG A 92 14.27 5.15 -6.45
CA ARG A 92 14.16 6.61 -6.44
C ARG A 92 13.56 7.10 -7.74
N SER A 93 12.78 8.17 -7.64
CA SER A 93 12.37 8.95 -8.79
C SER A 93 13.46 9.99 -9.08
N PHE A 94 13.77 10.19 -10.34
CA PHE A 94 14.70 11.24 -10.77
C PHE A 94 13.97 12.59 -10.81
N GLY A 95 14.64 13.65 -10.38
CA GLY A 95 14.07 15.01 -10.41
C GLY A 95 13.99 15.60 -11.83
N LYS A 96 14.69 15.01 -12.80
CA LYS A 96 14.68 15.33 -14.23
C LYS A 96 14.65 14.07 -15.06
N LEU A 97 14.19 14.18 -16.30
CA LEU A 97 14.27 13.07 -17.26
C LEU A 97 15.74 12.74 -17.54
N LEU A 98 16.09 11.47 -17.42
CA LEU A 98 17.40 10.96 -17.80
C LEU A 98 17.30 10.39 -19.22
N THR A 99 18.22 10.83 -20.09
CA THR A 99 18.34 10.41 -21.49
C THR A 99 19.68 9.74 -21.77
N ASN A 100 20.63 9.86 -20.84
CA ASN A 100 21.97 9.26 -20.96
C ASN A 100 21.98 7.90 -20.25
N LEU A 101 22.52 6.88 -20.93
CA LEU A 101 22.63 5.52 -20.39
C LEU A 101 23.58 5.48 -19.18
N ASP A 102 24.69 6.20 -19.24
CA ASP A 102 25.68 6.23 -18.14
C ASP A 102 25.07 6.71 -16.82
N ASP A 103 24.20 7.73 -16.87
CA ASP A 103 23.51 8.24 -15.69
C ASP A 103 22.57 7.18 -15.08
N ILE A 104 21.93 6.37 -15.95
CA ILE A 104 21.03 5.29 -15.51
C ILE A 104 21.86 4.15 -14.90
N GLU A 105 22.95 3.74 -15.53
CA GLU A 105 23.86 2.70 -15.03
C GLU A 105 24.46 3.07 -13.67
N GLN A 106 24.92 4.33 -13.53
CA GLN A 106 25.43 4.84 -12.26
C GLN A 106 24.36 4.80 -11.15
N ALA A 107 23.12 5.17 -11.49
CA ALA A 107 22.02 5.12 -10.54
C ALA A 107 21.70 3.68 -10.13
N VAL A 108 21.62 2.74 -11.08
CA VAL A 108 21.38 1.32 -10.83
C VAL A 108 22.48 0.74 -9.94
N THR A 109 23.75 1.03 -10.24
CA THR A 109 24.90 0.59 -9.44
C THR A 109 24.80 1.11 -8.00
N THR A 110 24.45 2.39 -7.83
CA THR A 110 24.29 3.00 -6.51
C THR A 110 23.14 2.34 -5.72
N PHE A 111 22.02 2.05 -6.37
CA PHE A 111 20.86 1.42 -5.73
C PHE A 111 21.12 -0.05 -5.38
N ALA A 112 21.79 -0.78 -6.26
CA ALA A 112 22.21 -2.16 -6.02
C ALA A 112 23.18 -2.23 -4.81
N ARG A 113 24.16 -1.33 -4.74
CA ARG A 113 25.08 -1.23 -3.59
C ARG A 113 24.34 -1.00 -2.28
N ARG A 114 23.41 -0.03 -2.24
CA ARG A 114 22.61 0.27 -1.04
C ARG A 114 21.72 -0.89 -0.62
N ALA A 115 21.12 -1.60 -1.59
CA ALA A 115 20.33 -2.79 -1.29
C ALA A 115 21.21 -3.90 -0.72
N ALA A 116 22.38 -4.14 -1.31
CA ALA A 116 23.33 -5.14 -0.85
C ALA A 116 23.89 -4.81 0.56
N GLU A 117 24.20 -3.56 0.84
CA GLU A 117 24.62 -3.12 2.19
C GLU A 117 23.55 -3.43 3.23
N ARG A 118 22.28 -3.16 2.92
CA ARG A 118 21.15 -3.44 3.82
C ARG A 118 20.95 -4.95 4.04
N ILE A 119 21.05 -5.77 2.99
CA ILE A 119 20.94 -7.23 3.09
C ILE A 119 22.08 -7.78 3.97
N ARG A 120 23.32 -7.32 3.78
CA ARG A 120 24.46 -7.75 4.59
C ARG A 120 24.34 -7.33 6.05
N SER A 121 23.85 -6.10 6.33
CA SER A 121 23.65 -5.65 7.73
C SER A 121 22.62 -6.48 8.49
N GLU A 122 21.72 -7.15 7.79
CA GLU A 122 20.72 -8.07 8.36
C GLU A 122 21.19 -9.55 8.29
N SER A 123 22.45 -9.82 7.92
CA SER A 123 23.02 -11.19 7.74
C SER A 123 22.20 -12.05 6.78
N LEU A 124 21.62 -11.45 5.75
CA LEU A 124 20.82 -12.12 4.73
C LEU A 124 21.60 -12.27 3.42
N ALA A 125 21.18 -13.22 2.60
CA ALA A 125 21.64 -13.41 1.23
C ALA A 125 20.46 -13.32 0.25
N ALA A 126 20.73 -12.80 -0.94
CA ALA A 126 19.74 -12.76 -2.02
C ALA A 126 19.90 -14.00 -2.90
N SER A 127 18.81 -14.62 -3.31
CA SER A 127 18.76 -15.67 -4.32
C SER A 127 18.35 -15.13 -5.70
N CYS A 128 17.86 -13.90 -5.74
CA CYS A 128 17.37 -13.28 -6.95
C CYS A 128 17.55 -11.76 -6.88
N VAL A 129 17.98 -11.17 -7.97
CA VAL A 129 18.08 -9.71 -8.15
C VAL A 129 17.18 -9.28 -9.30
N SER A 130 16.37 -8.26 -9.08
CA SER A 130 15.57 -7.66 -10.14
C SER A 130 15.90 -6.16 -10.28
N VAL A 131 15.97 -5.70 -11.52
CA VAL A 131 16.13 -4.29 -11.87
C VAL A 131 14.95 -3.87 -12.71
N PHE A 132 14.31 -2.77 -12.34
CA PHE A 132 13.23 -2.20 -13.14
C PHE A 132 13.46 -0.72 -13.43
N VAL A 133 13.07 -0.33 -14.63
CA VAL A 133 13.08 1.07 -15.10
C VAL A 133 11.71 1.38 -15.67
N ARG A 134 11.17 2.55 -15.32
CA ARG A 134 9.89 3.03 -15.87
C ARG A 134 9.91 4.53 -16.04
N THR A 135 9.20 5.00 -17.07
CA THR A 135 8.89 6.42 -17.23
C THR A 135 7.77 6.83 -16.27
N ASN A 136 7.59 8.13 -16.08
CA ASN A 136 6.53 8.65 -15.22
C ASN A 136 5.14 8.34 -15.83
N PRO A 137 4.28 7.54 -15.18
CA PRO A 137 2.96 7.20 -15.71
C PRO A 137 1.97 8.38 -15.72
N PHE A 138 2.31 9.48 -15.05
CA PHE A 138 1.48 10.69 -14.99
C PHE A 138 1.90 11.75 -16.01
N ASP A 139 3.02 11.55 -16.70
CA ASP A 139 3.46 12.42 -17.79
C ASP A 139 2.70 12.07 -19.08
N LYS A 140 1.76 12.94 -19.46
CA LYS A 140 0.95 12.78 -20.69
C LYS A 140 1.73 13.12 -21.95
N LYS A 141 2.91 13.72 -21.85
CA LYS A 141 3.72 14.16 -23.01
C LYS A 141 4.69 13.08 -23.47
N SER A 142 5.02 12.13 -22.65
CA SER A 142 5.97 11.05 -22.93
C SER A 142 5.25 9.71 -23.05
N ALA A 143 5.72 8.86 -23.95
CA ALA A 143 5.24 7.47 -24.02
C ALA A 143 5.58 6.73 -22.73
N TYR A 144 4.62 6.00 -22.18
CA TYR A 144 4.87 5.15 -21.03
C TYR A 144 5.73 3.96 -21.41
N TYR A 145 6.83 3.79 -20.71
CA TYR A 145 7.72 2.63 -20.83
C TYR A 145 7.95 2.01 -19.45
N SER A 146 7.94 0.69 -19.39
CA SER A 146 8.29 -0.05 -18.18
C SER A 146 8.95 -1.37 -18.58
N ASN A 147 10.08 -1.65 -17.98
CA ASN A 147 10.79 -2.92 -18.17
C ASN A 147 11.30 -3.45 -16.83
N LEU A 148 11.35 -4.76 -16.70
CA LEU A 148 11.85 -5.48 -15.55
C LEU A 148 12.80 -6.57 -16.05
N SER A 149 14.02 -6.59 -15.52
CA SER A 149 14.98 -7.68 -15.68
C SER A 149 15.15 -8.45 -14.38
N LEU A 150 15.26 -9.76 -14.47
CA LEU A 150 15.41 -10.67 -13.32
C LEU A 150 16.64 -11.55 -13.54
N ILE A 151 17.47 -11.67 -12.50
CA ILE A 151 18.66 -12.53 -12.48
C ILE A 151 18.58 -13.42 -11.25
N HIS A 152 18.64 -14.73 -11.45
CA HIS A 152 18.82 -15.70 -10.38
C HIS A 152 20.31 -15.82 -10.05
N ILE A 153 20.64 -15.85 -8.76
CA ILE A 153 22.01 -15.98 -8.25
C ILE A 153 22.18 -17.38 -7.68
#